data_bc3e1f1149d1106622491546999b4529
#
_entry.id   bc3e1f1149d1106622491546999b4529
#
_cell.length_a   1.000
_cell.length_b   1.000
_cell.length_c   1.000
_cell.angle_alpha   90.00
_cell.angle_beta   90.00
_cell.angle_gamma   90.00
#
_symmetry.space_group_name_H-M   'P 1'
#
loop_
_entity.id
_entity.type
_entity.pdbx_description
1 polymer ?
#
loop_
_entity_poly.entity_id
_entity_poly.type
_entity_poly.pdbx_seq_one_letter_code
_entity_poly.pdbx_strand_id
1 'polypeptide(L)'
;MIEKLYPYRFEIFLFSQIAILFGSLIIPEGFFEVYISPLLFLINLAAGVLLISKKKKLMWFFIALLIVSGIVFSADMLENQNSKLLKFLNMGTYFLFYTMVTFEIIKQIWETKDVNKNVIFGLISGYISLGLISFFICLSIEISYPNSFEGLNAAIDQPQLFTERLMYYAYITLMTIGYGEIVPITSLAQKAAILIGMMGQFYLVILTAIIVGKYINKTNN
;
A
#
# COMPACT_ATOMS: atom_id res chain seq x y z
N MET A 1 15.44 -21.38 -4.48
CA MET A 1 14.17 -20.87 -5.03
C MET A 1 14.14 -19.33 -5.03
N ILE A 2 14.49 -18.68 -3.94
CA ILE A 2 14.52 -17.19 -3.82
C ILE A 2 15.44 -16.54 -4.87
N GLU A 3 16.63 -17.09 -5.11
CA GLU A 3 17.57 -16.53 -6.11
C GLU A 3 17.03 -16.54 -7.55
N LYS A 4 16.23 -17.55 -7.92
CA LYS A 4 15.59 -17.62 -9.25
C LYS A 4 14.47 -16.60 -9.42
N LEU A 5 13.76 -16.24 -8.34
CA LEU A 5 12.68 -15.27 -8.36
C LEU A 5 13.15 -13.82 -8.16
N TYR A 6 14.35 -13.63 -7.63
CA TYR A 6 14.87 -12.29 -7.32
C TYR A 6 14.92 -11.33 -8.52
N PRO A 7 15.25 -11.75 -9.78
CA PRO A 7 15.17 -10.85 -10.93
C PRO A 7 13.79 -10.26 -11.19
N TYR A 8 12.73 -11.00 -10.86
CA TYR A 8 11.32 -10.63 -11.06
C TYR A 8 10.66 -9.98 -9.83
N ARG A 9 11.42 -9.64 -8.78
CA ARG A 9 10.89 -9.17 -7.50
C ARG A 9 9.97 -7.95 -7.59
N PHE A 10 10.29 -6.99 -8.45
CA PHE A 10 9.45 -5.81 -8.66
C PHE A 10 8.18 -6.12 -9.45
N GLU A 11 8.27 -7.03 -10.42
CA GLU A 11 7.12 -7.50 -11.19
C GLU A 11 6.13 -8.23 -10.28
N ILE A 12 6.60 -9.19 -9.49
CA ILE A 12 5.78 -9.97 -8.55
C ILE A 12 5.12 -9.03 -7.54
N PHE A 13 5.86 -8.07 -7.00
CA PHE A 13 5.35 -7.11 -6.03
C PHE A 13 4.29 -6.20 -6.66
N LEU A 14 4.54 -5.66 -7.86
CA LEU A 14 3.59 -4.83 -8.59
C LEU A 14 2.30 -5.58 -8.93
N PHE A 15 2.41 -6.80 -9.49
CA PHE A 15 1.22 -7.57 -9.85
C PHE A 15 0.35 -7.93 -8.64
N SER A 16 0.96 -8.25 -7.50
CA SER A 16 0.20 -8.49 -6.27
C SER A 16 -0.50 -7.22 -5.76
N GLN A 17 0.08 -6.03 -5.92
CA GLN A 17 -0.57 -4.75 -5.60
C GLN A 17 -1.73 -4.44 -6.55
N ILE A 18 -1.55 -4.67 -7.85
CA ILE A 18 -2.62 -4.51 -8.86
C ILE A 18 -3.79 -5.45 -8.53
N ALA A 19 -3.50 -6.69 -8.12
CA ALA A 19 -4.53 -7.63 -7.72
C ALA A 19 -5.30 -7.17 -6.47
N ILE A 20 -4.65 -6.53 -5.49
CA ILE A 20 -5.31 -5.93 -4.32
C ILE A 20 -6.28 -4.81 -4.76
N LEU A 21 -5.84 -3.92 -5.65
CA LEU A 21 -6.63 -2.75 -6.05
C LEU A 21 -7.77 -3.05 -7.00
N PHE A 22 -7.60 -4.00 -7.89
CA PHE A 22 -8.51 -4.23 -9.01
C PHE A 22 -9.12 -5.63 -9.06
N GLY A 23 -8.82 -6.48 -8.08
CA GLY A 23 -9.32 -7.85 -8.06
C GLY A 23 -10.84 -7.93 -7.89
N SER A 24 -11.46 -6.96 -7.20
CA SER A 24 -12.92 -6.84 -7.04
C SER A 24 -13.65 -6.61 -8.38
N LEU A 25 -12.96 -6.14 -9.43
CA LEU A 25 -13.55 -6.02 -10.76
C LEU A 25 -13.86 -7.37 -11.43
N ILE A 26 -13.18 -8.42 -11.01
CA ILE A 26 -13.29 -9.78 -11.62
C ILE A 26 -14.07 -10.70 -10.70
N ILE A 27 -13.95 -10.52 -9.39
CA ILE A 27 -14.50 -11.38 -8.34
C ILE A 27 -15.62 -10.61 -7.63
N PRO A 28 -16.78 -11.26 -7.29
CA PRO A 28 -17.85 -10.57 -6.56
C PRO A 28 -17.33 -9.92 -5.26
N GLU A 29 -17.68 -8.64 -5.04
CA GLU A 29 -17.17 -7.77 -3.95
C GLU A 29 -17.18 -8.45 -2.58
N GLY A 30 -18.32 -9.02 -2.16
CA GLY A 30 -18.46 -9.63 -0.85
C GLY A 30 -17.51 -10.81 -0.61
N PHE A 31 -17.24 -11.63 -1.64
CA PHE A 31 -16.30 -12.74 -1.55
C PHE A 31 -14.85 -12.23 -1.63
N PHE A 32 -14.60 -11.23 -2.48
CA PHE A 32 -13.28 -10.64 -2.65
C PHE A 32 -12.79 -10.03 -1.34
N GLU A 33 -13.58 -9.14 -0.73
CA GLU A 33 -13.17 -8.40 0.46
C GLU A 33 -12.97 -9.30 1.71
N VAL A 34 -13.82 -10.32 1.87
CA VAL A 34 -13.76 -11.18 3.06
C VAL A 34 -12.62 -12.19 2.98
N TYR A 35 -12.38 -12.79 1.81
CA TYR A 35 -11.46 -13.93 1.68
C TYR A 35 -10.24 -13.63 0.82
N ILE A 36 -10.41 -12.96 -0.31
CA ILE A 36 -9.35 -12.79 -1.31
C ILE A 36 -8.45 -11.62 -0.96
N SER A 37 -9.01 -10.48 -0.59
CA SER A 37 -8.26 -9.27 -0.26
C SER A 37 -7.25 -9.50 0.87
N PRO A 38 -7.59 -10.09 2.03
CA PRO A 38 -6.61 -10.38 3.08
C PRO A 38 -5.53 -11.37 2.62
N LEU A 39 -5.87 -12.36 1.81
CA LEU A 39 -4.91 -13.31 1.25
C LEU A 39 -3.94 -12.61 0.29
N LEU A 40 -4.44 -11.69 -0.55
CA LEU A 40 -3.60 -10.89 -1.45
C LEU A 40 -2.65 -9.97 -0.68
N PHE A 41 -3.09 -9.39 0.45
CA PHE A 41 -2.19 -8.63 1.33
C PHE A 41 -1.07 -9.51 1.89
N LEU A 42 -1.35 -10.76 2.31
CA LEU A 42 -0.32 -11.70 2.74
C LEU A 42 0.65 -12.07 1.61
N ILE A 43 0.13 -12.30 0.39
CA ILE A 43 0.94 -12.57 -0.80
C ILE A 43 1.83 -11.36 -1.13
N ASN A 44 1.29 -10.14 -1.05
CA ASN A 44 2.06 -8.92 -1.27
C ASN A 44 3.16 -8.73 -0.21
N LEU A 45 2.90 -9.06 1.07
CA LEU A 45 3.89 -9.09 2.13
C LEU A 45 5.01 -10.09 1.81
N ALA A 46 4.67 -11.30 1.35
CA ALA A 46 5.66 -12.30 0.92
C ALA A 46 6.48 -11.82 -0.30
N ALA A 47 5.84 -11.13 -1.25
CA ALA A 47 6.53 -10.49 -2.38
C ALA A 47 7.51 -9.39 -1.90
N GLY A 48 7.14 -8.63 -0.87
CA GLY A 48 8.03 -7.65 -0.22
C GLY A 48 9.23 -8.31 0.47
N VAL A 49 9.08 -9.47 1.10
CA VAL A 49 10.20 -10.28 1.62
C VAL A 49 11.18 -10.62 0.49
N LEU A 50 10.66 -11.03 -0.68
CA LEU A 50 11.50 -11.31 -1.85
C LEU A 50 12.24 -10.07 -2.33
N LEU A 51 11.58 -8.92 -2.38
CA LEU A 51 12.16 -7.64 -2.80
C LEU A 51 13.35 -7.23 -1.94
N ILE A 52 13.32 -7.54 -0.64
CA ILE A 52 14.34 -7.15 0.35
C ILE A 52 15.32 -8.30 0.67
N SER A 53 15.17 -9.46 0.06
CA SER A 53 15.89 -10.70 0.43
C SER A 53 17.41 -10.59 0.50
N LYS A 54 18.02 -9.62 -0.18
CA LYS A 54 19.47 -9.34 -0.08
C LYS A 54 19.89 -8.67 1.25
N LYS A 55 18.95 -8.04 1.99
CA LYS A 55 19.21 -7.38 3.27
C LYS A 55 18.73 -8.27 4.41
N LYS A 56 19.57 -9.20 4.86
CA LYS A 56 19.21 -10.26 5.83
C LYS A 56 18.44 -9.75 7.06
N LYS A 57 18.88 -8.66 7.71
CA LYS A 57 18.21 -8.12 8.90
C LYS A 57 16.78 -7.65 8.61
N LEU A 58 16.61 -6.93 7.49
CA LEU A 58 15.31 -6.40 7.08
C LEU A 58 14.39 -7.51 6.57
N MET A 59 14.94 -8.51 5.88
CA MET A 59 14.21 -9.69 5.45
C MET A 59 13.61 -10.44 6.64
N TRP A 60 14.38 -10.69 7.72
CA TRP A 60 13.86 -11.34 8.92
C TRP A 60 12.76 -10.52 9.62
N PHE A 61 12.90 -9.20 9.64
CA PHE A 61 11.86 -8.31 10.13
C PHE A 61 10.57 -8.45 9.32
N PHE A 62 10.66 -8.52 7.98
CA PHE A 62 9.47 -8.70 7.12
C PHE A 62 8.86 -10.10 7.27
N ILE A 63 9.69 -11.12 7.48
CA ILE A 63 9.19 -12.47 7.80
C ILE A 63 8.41 -12.44 9.12
N ALA A 64 8.91 -11.73 10.13
CA ALA A 64 8.18 -11.55 11.39
C ALA A 64 6.82 -10.84 11.18
N LEU A 65 6.78 -9.76 10.38
CA LEU A 65 5.52 -9.09 10.02
C LEU A 65 4.56 -10.03 9.28
N LEU A 66 5.06 -10.86 8.36
CA LEU A 66 4.27 -11.85 7.63
C LEU A 66 3.66 -12.90 8.59
N ILE A 67 4.43 -13.38 9.55
CA ILE A 67 3.96 -14.34 10.56
C ILE A 67 2.88 -13.69 11.44
N VAL A 68 3.12 -12.47 11.93
CA VAL A 68 2.16 -11.72 12.75
C VAL A 68 0.86 -11.51 11.96
N SER A 69 0.93 -11.03 10.71
CA SER A 69 -0.25 -10.82 9.87
C SER A 69 -0.99 -12.13 9.60
N GLY A 70 -0.28 -13.24 9.37
CA GLY A 70 -0.89 -14.56 9.18
C GLY A 70 -1.61 -15.07 10.43
N ILE A 71 -1.03 -14.87 11.62
CA ILE A 71 -1.66 -15.22 12.91
C ILE A 71 -2.91 -14.36 13.12
N VAL A 72 -2.81 -13.05 12.92
CA VAL A 72 -3.94 -12.12 13.09
C VAL A 72 -5.06 -12.47 12.11
N PHE A 73 -4.75 -12.75 10.85
CA PHE A 73 -5.73 -13.20 9.86
C PHE A 73 -6.44 -14.48 10.28
N SER A 74 -5.69 -15.47 10.78
CA SER A 74 -6.27 -16.73 11.24
C SER A 74 -7.14 -16.53 12.48
N ALA A 75 -6.73 -15.68 13.42
CA ALA A 75 -7.50 -15.36 14.62
C ALA A 75 -8.80 -14.59 14.28
N ASP A 76 -8.74 -13.64 13.34
CA ASP A 76 -9.90 -12.86 12.90
C ASP A 76 -10.96 -13.73 12.22
N MET A 77 -10.51 -14.76 11.47
CA MET A 77 -11.43 -15.77 10.91
C MET A 77 -12.13 -16.62 11.98
N LEU A 78 -11.46 -16.91 13.10
CA LEU A 78 -12.02 -17.71 14.19
C LEU A 78 -12.95 -16.91 15.12
N GLU A 79 -12.65 -15.62 15.37
CA GLU A 79 -13.40 -14.73 16.28
C GLU A 79 -14.52 -13.94 15.60
N ASN A 80 -14.90 -14.26 14.37
CA ASN A 80 -15.98 -13.58 13.64
C ASN A 80 -15.79 -12.05 13.50
N GLN A 81 -14.56 -11.59 13.28
CA GLN A 81 -14.20 -10.20 12.94
C GLN A 81 -14.54 -9.11 13.97
N ASN A 82 -14.74 -9.43 15.25
CA ASN A 82 -15.21 -8.45 16.25
C ASN A 82 -14.12 -7.80 17.11
N SER A 83 -12.87 -8.26 17.05
CA SER A 83 -11.81 -7.73 17.90
C SER A 83 -11.18 -6.45 17.33
N LYS A 84 -11.46 -5.29 17.97
CA LYS A 84 -10.80 -4.02 17.64
C LYS A 84 -9.27 -4.11 17.73
N LEU A 85 -8.73 -4.86 18.70
CA LEU A 85 -7.29 -5.02 18.88
C LEU A 85 -6.65 -5.72 17.68
N LEU A 86 -7.25 -6.79 17.17
CA LEU A 86 -6.74 -7.52 16.00
C LEU A 86 -6.73 -6.62 14.76
N LYS A 87 -7.77 -5.81 14.56
CA LYS A 87 -7.84 -4.83 13.46
C LYS A 87 -6.72 -3.80 13.54
N PHE A 88 -6.46 -3.24 14.73
CA PHE A 88 -5.34 -2.29 14.93
C PHE A 88 -3.98 -2.94 14.72
N LEU A 89 -3.76 -4.16 15.21
CA LEU A 89 -2.50 -4.90 15.01
C LEU A 89 -2.26 -5.17 13.51
N ASN A 90 -3.28 -5.63 12.80
CA ASN A 90 -3.17 -5.90 11.37
C ASN A 90 -2.87 -4.61 10.58
N MET A 91 -3.61 -3.56 10.85
CA MET A 91 -3.41 -2.23 10.25
C MET A 91 -1.99 -1.70 10.51
N GLY A 92 -1.51 -1.78 11.76
CA GLY A 92 -0.15 -1.37 12.14
C GLY A 92 0.93 -2.18 11.41
N THR A 93 0.70 -3.50 11.26
CA THR A 93 1.61 -4.40 10.52
C THR A 93 1.72 -3.99 9.05
N TYR A 94 0.60 -3.77 8.37
CA TYR A 94 0.62 -3.33 6.97
C TYR A 94 1.17 -1.92 6.80
N PHE A 95 0.82 -0.99 7.69
CA PHE A 95 1.36 0.37 7.67
C PHE A 95 2.89 0.38 7.76
N LEU A 96 3.46 -0.35 8.73
CA LEU A 96 4.91 -0.50 8.89
C LEU A 96 5.55 -1.17 7.67
N PHE A 97 4.92 -2.22 7.16
CA PHE A 97 5.39 -2.92 5.98
C PHE A 97 5.46 -1.98 4.77
N TYR A 98 4.37 -1.31 4.41
CA TYR A 98 4.34 -0.43 3.24
C TYR A 98 5.27 0.77 3.40
N THR A 99 5.39 1.33 4.59
CA THR A 99 6.34 2.41 4.86
C THR A 99 7.78 1.96 4.59
N MET A 100 8.18 0.82 5.13
CA MET A 100 9.54 0.31 4.97
C MET A 100 9.83 -0.17 3.54
N VAL A 101 8.88 -0.86 2.90
CA VAL A 101 9.08 -1.32 1.52
C VAL A 101 9.16 -0.16 0.54
N THR A 102 8.34 0.87 0.72
CA THR A 102 8.39 2.08 -0.11
C THR A 102 9.74 2.77 0.02
N PHE A 103 10.24 2.93 1.25
CA PHE A 103 11.57 3.51 1.49
C PHE A 103 12.67 2.69 0.81
N GLU A 104 12.60 1.35 0.88
CA GLU A 104 13.58 0.47 0.24
C GLU A 104 13.48 0.50 -1.29
N ILE A 105 12.28 0.62 -1.86
CA ILE A 105 12.10 0.80 -3.31
C ILE A 105 12.74 2.12 -3.75
N ILE A 106 12.43 3.23 -3.08
CA ILE A 106 13.01 4.54 -3.39
C ILE A 106 14.53 4.47 -3.31
N LYS A 107 15.08 3.86 -2.26
CA LYS A 107 16.52 3.70 -2.09
C LYS A 107 17.16 2.89 -3.22
N GLN A 108 16.56 1.74 -3.60
CA GLN A 108 17.05 0.93 -4.71
C GLN A 108 17.04 1.69 -6.05
N ILE A 109 15.98 2.48 -6.30
CA ILE A 109 15.86 3.34 -7.48
C ILE A 109 16.95 4.42 -7.47
N TRP A 110 17.18 5.05 -6.32
CA TRP A 110 18.19 6.09 -6.15
C TRP A 110 19.60 5.57 -6.43
N GLU A 111 19.93 4.39 -5.88
CA GLU A 111 21.25 3.77 -6.00
C GLU A 111 21.52 3.16 -7.39
N THR A 112 20.48 2.86 -8.17
CA THR A 112 20.63 2.27 -9.51
C THR A 112 21.18 3.29 -10.50
N LYS A 113 22.23 2.92 -11.24
CA LYS A 113 22.87 3.82 -12.24
C LYS A 113 22.07 3.93 -13.53
N ASP A 114 21.51 2.81 -14.01
CA ASP A 114 20.83 2.71 -15.29
C ASP A 114 19.31 2.55 -15.11
N VAL A 115 18.54 3.23 -15.95
CA VAL A 115 17.08 3.03 -16.05
C VAL A 115 16.81 1.74 -16.81
N ASN A 116 16.25 0.75 -16.13
CA ASN A 116 15.85 -0.54 -16.67
C ASN A 116 14.41 -0.87 -16.25
N LYS A 117 13.87 -2.00 -16.73
CA LYS A 117 12.51 -2.46 -16.37
C LYS A 117 12.26 -2.47 -14.88
N ASN A 118 13.21 -2.95 -14.08
CA ASN A 118 13.05 -3.04 -12.63
C ASN A 118 12.88 -1.66 -11.97
N VAL A 119 13.55 -0.64 -12.50
CA VAL A 119 13.39 0.75 -12.03
C VAL A 119 11.98 1.25 -12.32
N ILE A 120 11.45 0.98 -13.52
CA ILE A 120 10.09 1.40 -13.90
C ILE A 120 9.04 0.69 -13.04
N PHE A 121 9.14 -0.64 -12.90
CA PHE A 121 8.23 -1.39 -12.04
C PHE A 121 8.36 -1.01 -10.57
N GLY A 122 9.56 -0.72 -10.10
CA GLY A 122 9.81 -0.20 -8.76
C GLY A 122 9.12 1.15 -8.52
N LEU A 123 9.19 2.07 -9.50
CA LEU A 123 8.48 3.36 -9.40
C LEU A 123 6.97 3.19 -9.29
N ILE A 124 6.38 2.40 -10.18
CA ILE A 124 4.94 2.17 -10.15
C ILE A 124 4.54 1.52 -8.82
N SER A 125 5.27 0.48 -8.40
CA SER A 125 5.02 -0.20 -7.12
C SER A 125 5.17 0.73 -5.92
N GLY A 126 6.16 1.61 -5.93
CA GLY A 126 6.38 2.58 -4.85
C GLY A 126 5.23 3.59 -4.76
N TYR A 127 4.70 4.05 -5.90
CA TYR A 127 3.55 4.95 -5.94
C TYR A 127 2.27 4.27 -5.41
N ILE A 128 2.02 3.02 -5.84
CA ILE A 128 0.91 2.22 -5.33
C ILE A 128 1.07 1.99 -3.82
N SER A 129 2.28 1.70 -3.35
CA SER A 129 2.55 1.55 -1.91
C SER A 129 2.25 2.82 -1.12
N LEU A 130 2.53 4.02 -1.65
CA LEU A 130 2.14 5.29 -1.04
C LEU A 130 0.62 5.42 -0.92
N GLY A 131 -0.14 4.96 -1.93
CA GLY A 131 -1.60 4.92 -1.86
C GLY A 131 -2.10 4.00 -0.74
N LEU A 132 -1.48 2.83 -0.56
CA LEU A 132 -1.81 1.92 0.53
C LEU A 132 -1.42 2.50 1.91
N ILE A 133 -0.28 3.18 2.03
CA ILE A 133 0.07 3.93 3.25
C ILE A 133 -1.01 4.97 3.55
N SER A 134 -1.42 5.73 2.54
CA SER A 134 -2.45 6.76 2.65
C SER A 134 -3.80 6.17 3.10
N PHE A 135 -4.17 5.02 2.55
CA PHE A 135 -5.35 4.26 2.98
C PHE A 135 -5.27 3.87 4.45
N PHE A 136 -4.14 3.31 4.92
CA PHE A 136 -3.99 2.93 6.32
C PHE A 136 -3.97 4.14 7.26
N ILE A 137 -3.47 5.31 6.82
CA ILE A 137 -3.59 6.58 7.58
C ILE A 137 -5.06 6.95 7.74
N CYS A 138 -5.83 6.99 6.64
CA CYS A 138 -7.24 7.33 6.67
C CYS A 138 -8.05 6.34 7.51
N LEU A 139 -7.79 5.04 7.36
CA LEU A 139 -8.43 3.97 8.12
C LEU A 139 -8.16 4.09 9.63
N SER A 140 -6.90 4.40 10.00
CA SER A 140 -6.50 4.64 11.38
C SER A 140 -7.27 5.80 12.01
N ILE A 141 -7.43 6.90 11.26
CA ILE A 141 -8.17 8.08 11.70
C ILE A 141 -9.65 7.74 11.90
N GLU A 142 -10.28 7.09 10.93
CA GLU A 142 -11.71 6.79 10.99
C GLU A 142 -12.05 5.77 12.09
N ILE A 143 -11.21 4.76 12.34
CA ILE A 143 -11.38 3.81 13.45
C ILE A 143 -11.19 4.50 14.81
N SER A 144 -10.26 5.45 14.92
CA SER A 144 -9.98 6.17 16.18
C SER A 144 -10.99 7.27 16.45
N TYR A 145 -11.42 7.96 15.40
CA TYR A 145 -12.34 9.10 15.42
C TYR A 145 -13.43 8.89 14.36
N PRO A 146 -14.47 8.11 14.65
CA PRO A 146 -15.55 7.83 13.70
C PRO A 146 -16.20 9.10 13.14
N ASN A 147 -16.66 9.04 11.90
CA ASN A 147 -17.21 10.16 11.15
C ASN A 147 -16.18 11.28 10.86
N SER A 148 -14.90 10.94 10.71
CA SER A 148 -13.87 11.90 10.28
C SER A 148 -13.95 12.22 8.80
N PHE A 149 -14.59 11.37 8.01
CA PHE A 149 -14.79 11.53 6.57
C PHE A 149 -16.28 11.50 6.23
N GLU A 150 -16.80 12.63 5.75
CA GLU A 150 -18.16 12.72 5.21
C GLU A 150 -18.23 12.02 3.85
N GLY A 151 -19.38 11.43 3.52
CA GLY A 151 -19.57 10.65 2.29
C GLY A 151 -19.35 9.15 2.46
N LEU A 152 -18.82 8.68 3.61
CA LEU A 152 -18.70 7.26 3.94
C LEU A 152 -19.99 6.66 4.53
N ASN A 153 -20.94 7.49 4.97
CA ASN A 153 -22.11 7.07 5.76
C ASN A 153 -22.99 6.01 5.08
N ALA A 154 -23.07 6.01 3.75
CA ALA A 154 -23.82 4.98 3.01
C ALA A 154 -23.21 3.57 3.12
N ALA A 155 -21.99 3.45 3.63
CA ALA A 155 -21.25 2.19 3.76
C ALA A 155 -21.10 1.72 5.22
N ILE A 156 -21.64 2.45 6.20
CA ILE A 156 -21.48 2.13 7.64
C ILE A 156 -22.04 0.75 7.97
N ASP A 157 -23.18 0.38 7.35
CA ASP A 157 -23.80 -0.94 7.55
C ASP A 157 -23.14 -2.07 6.73
N GLN A 158 -22.20 -1.73 5.86
CA GLN A 158 -21.46 -2.65 5.00
C GLN A 158 -19.94 -2.43 5.13
N PRO A 159 -19.28 -3.10 6.07
CA PRO A 159 -17.85 -2.91 6.34
C PRO A 159 -16.94 -3.07 5.12
N GLN A 160 -17.35 -3.88 4.17
CA GLN A 160 -16.64 -4.18 2.93
C GLN A 160 -16.61 -2.95 2.00
N LEU A 161 -17.78 -2.38 1.74
CA LEU A 161 -17.94 -1.16 0.94
C LEU A 161 -17.22 0.04 1.58
N PHE A 162 -17.18 0.08 2.92
CA PHE A 162 -16.46 1.10 3.68
C PHE A 162 -14.96 1.09 3.39
N THR A 163 -14.32 -0.08 3.38
CA THR A 163 -12.89 -0.25 3.10
C THR A 163 -12.55 0.19 1.67
N GLU A 164 -13.32 -0.24 0.68
CA GLU A 164 -13.13 0.15 -0.72
C GLU A 164 -13.28 1.67 -0.92
N ARG A 165 -14.31 2.27 -0.36
CA ARG A 165 -14.54 3.73 -0.46
C ARG A 165 -13.43 4.54 0.18
N LEU A 166 -12.91 4.10 1.32
CA LEU A 166 -11.81 4.76 1.98
C LEU A 166 -10.48 4.58 1.23
N MET A 167 -10.26 3.40 0.63
CA MET A 167 -9.12 3.16 -0.26
C MET A 167 -9.20 4.05 -1.50
N TYR A 168 -10.34 4.11 -2.15
CA TYR A 168 -10.60 5.01 -3.26
C TYR A 168 -10.30 6.47 -2.88
N TYR A 169 -10.84 6.97 -1.76
CA TYR A 169 -10.56 8.32 -1.26
C TYR A 169 -9.06 8.58 -1.10
N ALA A 170 -8.33 7.64 -0.50
CA ALA A 170 -6.90 7.77 -0.28
C ALA A 170 -6.11 7.92 -1.61
N TYR A 171 -6.47 7.11 -2.63
CA TYR A 171 -5.82 7.18 -3.93
C TYR A 171 -6.19 8.44 -4.72
N ILE A 172 -7.44 8.87 -4.76
CA ILE A 172 -7.82 10.10 -5.47
C ILE A 172 -7.23 11.36 -4.80
N THR A 173 -7.01 11.31 -3.48
CA THR A 173 -6.32 12.37 -2.74
C THR A 173 -4.82 12.37 -3.04
N LEU A 174 -4.16 11.18 -3.05
CA LEU A 174 -2.76 11.03 -3.42
C LEU A 174 -2.48 11.51 -4.86
N MET A 175 -3.38 11.18 -5.78
CA MET A 175 -3.31 11.60 -7.20
C MET A 175 -3.74 13.06 -7.41
N THR A 176 -4.18 13.76 -6.35
CA THR A 176 -4.67 15.15 -6.39
C THR A 176 -5.88 15.35 -7.31
N ILE A 177 -6.69 14.31 -7.51
CA ILE A 177 -7.94 14.38 -8.29
C ILE A 177 -9.04 15.06 -7.45
N GLY A 178 -9.37 14.49 -6.28
CA GLY A 178 -10.27 15.07 -5.30
C GLY A 178 -11.65 15.40 -5.84
N TYR A 179 -12.44 14.41 -6.30
CA TYR A 179 -13.78 14.63 -6.83
C TYR A 179 -14.74 15.31 -5.82
N GLY A 180 -14.53 15.09 -4.50
CA GLY A 180 -15.27 15.79 -3.45
C GLY A 180 -16.52 15.07 -2.93
N GLU A 181 -16.77 13.83 -3.34
CA GLU A 181 -17.87 12.99 -2.81
C GLU A 181 -17.53 12.36 -1.46
N ILE A 182 -16.24 12.30 -1.10
CA ILE A 182 -15.76 11.97 0.23
C ILE A 182 -14.82 13.10 0.66
N VAL A 183 -15.11 13.72 1.81
CA VAL A 183 -14.36 14.88 2.30
C VAL A 183 -13.94 14.72 3.75
N PRO A 184 -12.72 15.15 4.14
CA PRO A 184 -12.28 15.13 5.52
C PRO A 184 -12.91 16.28 6.30
N ILE A 185 -13.65 15.98 7.38
CA ILE A 185 -14.33 17.00 8.19
C ILE A 185 -13.64 17.30 9.51
N THR A 186 -12.88 16.35 10.07
CA THR A 186 -12.11 16.60 11.29
C THR A 186 -10.74 17.25 10.96
N SER A 187 -10.22 18.05 11.89
CA SER A 187 -8.90 18.70 11.73
C SER A 187 -7.77 17.68 11.47
N LEU A 188 -7.84 16.50 12.09
CA LEU A 188 -6.86 15.43 11.89
C LEU A 188 -6.95 14.85 10.47
N ALA A 189 -8.16 14.55 9.99
CA ALA A 189 -8.39 14.05 8.64
C ALA A 189 -7.98 15.06 7.57
N GLN A 190 -8.24 16.36 7.79
CA GLN A 190 -7.81 17.43 6.89
C GLN A 190 -6.28 17.53 6.78
N LYS A 191 -5.57 17.45 7.93
CA LYS A 191 -4.09 17.43 7.92
C LYS A 191 -3.54 16.16 7.25
N ALA A 192 -4.18 15.02 7.44
CA ALA A 192 -3.81 13.79 6.75
C ALA A 192 -4.01 13.92 5.23
N ALA A 193 -5.11 14.52 4.77
CA ALA A 193 -5.36 14.76 3.35
C ALA A 193 -4.27 15.66 2.72
N ILE A 194 -3.85 16.72 3.42
CA ILE A 194 -2.73 17.56 2.97
C ILE A 194 -1.44 16.75 2.86
N LEU A 195 -1.11 15.96 3.90
CA LEU A 195 0.08 15.12 3.90
C LEU A 195 0.07 14.13 2.73
N ILE A 196 -1.07 13.47 2.48
CA ILE A 196 -1.25 12.51 1.39
C ILE A 196 -1.03 13.18 0.03
N GLY A 197 -1.64 14.34 -0.21
CA GLY A 197 -1.46 15.09 -1.44
C GLY A 197 0.00 15.51 -1.66
N MET A 198 0.69 15.99 -0.61
CA MET A 198 2.12 16.31 -0.67
C MET A 198 2.97 15.08 -0.98
N MET A 199 2.70 13.93 -0.34
CA MET A 199 3.43 12.69 -0.63
C MET A 199 3.31 12.29 -2.09
N GLY A 200 2.12 12.35 -2.67
CA GLY A 200 1.88 12.06 -4.08
C GLY A 200 2.66 12.98 -5.02
N GLN A 201 2.56 14.29 -4.81
CA GLN A 201 3.24 15.29 -5.63
C GLN A 201 4.77 15.18 -5.53
N PHE A 202 5.31 15.09 -4.33
CA PHE A 202 6.76 14.98 -4.15
C PHE A 202 7.31 13.70 -4.76
N TYR A 203 6.58 12.59 -4.62
CA TYR A 203 6.99 11.33 -5.24
C TYR A 203 7.10 11.47 -6.75
N LEU A 204 6.06 11.97 -7.43
CA LEU A 204 6.04 12.11 -8.88
C LEU A 204 7.12 13.09 -9.37
N VAL A 205 7.24 14.25 -8.76
CA VAL A 205 8.19 15.29 -9.21
C VAL A 205 9.64 14.85 -8.99
N ILE A 206 9.98 14.40 -7.78
CA ILE A 206 11.37 14.08 -7.43
C ILE A 206 11.85 12.84 -8.19
N LEU A 207 11.05 11.76 -8.22
CA LEU A 207 11.49 10.54 -8.87
C LEU A 207 11.50 10.65 -10.39
N THR A 208 10.56 11.40 -10.98
CA THR A 208 10.60 11.69 -12.42
C THR A 208 11.86 12.48 -12.77
N ALA A 209 12.20 13.52 -12.02
CA ALA A 209 13.42 14.31 -12.24
C ALA A 209 14.70 13.44 -12.16
N ILE A 210 14.78 12.54 -11.17
CA ILE A 210 15.92 11.62 -11.02
C ILE A 210 16.05 10.69 -12.22
N ILE A 211 14.95 10.13 -12.71
CA ILE A 211 14.96 9.18 -13.83
C ILE A 211 15.33 9.87 -15.12
N VAL A 212 14.72 11.03 -15.40
CA VAL A 212 15.05 11.82 -16.59
C VAL A 212 16.54 12.21 -16.56
N GLY A 213 17.05 12.65 -15.40
CA GLY A 213 18.48 12.94 -15.25
C GLY A 213 19.39 11.76 -15.52
N LYS A 214 19.04 10.57 -15.04
CA LYS A 214 19.80 9.33 -15.30
C LYS A 214 19.74 8.91 -16.79
N TYR A 215 18.58 9.07 -17.41
CA TYR A 215 18.41 8.74 -18.84
C TYR A 215 19.26 9.63 -19.73
N ILE A 216 19.27 10.94 -19.51
CA ILE A 216 20.05 11.90 -20.27
C ILE A 216 21.54 11.63 -20.10
N ASN A 217 22.02 11.40 -18.89
CA ASN A 217 23.44 11.11 -18.62
C ASN A 217 23.92 9.83 -19.31
N LYS A 218 23.05 8.84 -19.49
CA LYS A 218 23.39 7.60 -20.20
C LYS A 218 23.53 7.82 -21.72
N THR A 219 22.76 8.74 -22.29
CA THR A 219 22.81 9.02 -23.75
C THR A 219 24.03 9.86 -24.13
N ASN A 220 24.62 10.58 -23.15
CA ASN A 220 25.80 11.44 -23.38
C ASN A 220 27.16 10.75 -23.11
N ASN A 221 27.15 9.50 -22.64
CA ASN A 221 28.34 8.62 -22.49
C ASN A 221 28.31 7.46 -23.47
#